data_60e6e83c6f395ee080b2b8a5afeb930f
#
_entry.id   60e6e83c6f395ee080b2b8a5afeb930f
#
_cell.length_a   1.000
_cell.length_b   1.000
_cell.length_c   1.000
_cell.angle_alpha   90.00
_cell.angle_beta   90.00
_cell.angle_gamma   90.00
#
_symmetry.space_group_name_H-M   'P 1'
#
loop_
_entity.id
_entity.type
_entity.pdbx_description
1 polymer ?
#
loop_
_entity_poly.entity_id
_entity_poly.type
_entity_poly.pdbx_seq_one_letter_code
_entity_poly.pdbx_strand_id
1 'polypeptide(L)'
;MFSSRSGYGRSVWARGALALTLALLPFAAKSQQAKRPHRIGVVNDAWAANHPTVEGLKAGLRELGLEEGRDVTFHIRFTQGKPEATPAVAAELVKAGVDLLFTSNEAATLAVKAATQKLPVVFTLVGDPITAGVVTQLARPGGNVTGISSLGSDLMPKRVECWFD
;
A
#
# COMPACT_ATOMS: atom_id res chain seq x y z
N MET A 1 -44.73 -51.52 65.42
CA MET A 1 -44.35 -52.68 64.62
C MET A 1 -44.14 -52.18 63.15
N PHE A 2 -42.95 -52.41 62.63
CA PHE A 2 -42.48 -52.26 61.27
C PHE A 2 -42.45 -50.83 60.71
N SER A 3 -41.28 -50.21 60.54
CA SER A 3 -40.18 -50.48 59.56
C SER A 3 -40.66 -50.27 58.16
N SER A 4 -40.05 -49.48 57.29
CA SER A 4 -38.67 -49.33 56.84
C SER A 4 -38.63 -48.36 55.70
N ARG A 5 -37.56 -47.64 55.67
CA ARG A 5 -36.54 -47.49 54.58
C ARG A 5 -37.00 -46.95 53.24
N SER A 6 -36.39 -45.90 52.97
CA SER A 6 -35.29 -45.72 51.95
C SER A 6 -35.83 -45.23 50.62
N GLY A 7 -35.37 -44.31 50.04
CA GLY A 7 -34.06 -44.16 49.62
C GLY A 7 -33.73 -42.98 48.68
N TYR A 8 -32.58 -42.73 48.74
CA TYR A 8 -31.64 -42.01 47.83
C TYR A 8 -32.02 -41.93 46.34
N GLY A 9 -31.99 -40.77 45.84
CA GLY A 9 -32.05 -40.49 44.41
C GLY A 9 -31.73 -39.04 44.14
N ARG A 10 -30.66 -38.55 44.72
CA ARG A 10 -30.21 -37.17 44.45
C ARG A 10 -29.34 -37.13 43.17
N SER A 11 -29.99 -36.75 42.13
CA SER A 11 -29.48 -35.93 40.98
C SER A 11 -27.97 -35.80 40.87
N VAL A 12 -27.37 -36.68 40.06
CA VAL A 12 -25.99 -36.56 39.54
C VAL A 12 -25.95 -35.76 38.25
N TRP A 13 -27.06 -35.22 37.79
CA TRP A 13 -27.15 -34.56 36.47
C TRP A 13 -26.87 -33.05 36.48
N ALA A 14 -26.68 -32.44 37.64
CA ALA A 14 -26.50 -30.98 37.75
C ALA A 14 -25.03 -30.50 37.68
N ARG A 15 -24.07 -31.43 37.59
CA ARG A 15 -22.63 -31.07 37.55
C ARG A 15 -21.97 -31.13 36.17
N GLY A 16 -22.68 -31.65 35.16
CA GLY A 16 -22.14 -31.77 33.80
C GLY A 16 -22.40 -30.58 32.87
N ALA A 17 -23.37 -29.73 33.20
CA ALA A 17 -23.77 -28.64 32.29
C ALA A 17 -22.94 -27.36 32.43
N LEU A 18 -22.20 -27.17 33.52
CA LEU A 18 -21.42 -25.96 33.78
C LEU A 18 -19.98 -26.01 33.24
N ALA A 19 -19.50 -27.21 32.91
CA ALA A 19 -18.12 -27.39 32.42
C ALA A 19 -17.98 -27.23 30.88
N LEU A 20 -19.09 -27.31 30.12
CA LEU A 20 -19.05 -27.27 28.66
C LEU A 20 -19.12 -25.85 28.07
N THR A 21 -19.57 -24.87 28.88
CA THR A 21 -19.70 -23.47 28.39
C THR A 21 -18.43 -22.63 28.52
N LEU A 22 -17.42 -23.11 29.24
CA LEU A 22 -16.16 -22.35 29.44
C LEU A 22 -15.08 -22.69 28.42
N ALA A 23 -15.26 -23.71 27.58
CA ALA A 23 -14.27 -24.16 26.60
C ALA A 23 -14.39 -23.48 25.24
N LEU A 24 -15.42 -22.64 25.00
CA LEU A 24 -15.66 -21.96 23.70
C LEU A 24 -15.20 -20.49 23.64
N LEU A 25 -14.61 -19.96 24.70
CA LEU A 25 -14.21 -18.55 24.80
C LEU A 25 -12.83 -18.16 24.29
N PRO A 26 -11.87 -19.05 23.94
CA PRO A 26 -10.58 -18.57 23.43
C PRO A 26 -10.50 -18.40 21.92
N PHE A 27 -11.56 -18.67 21.13
CA PHE A 27 -11.46 -18.59 19.67
C PHE A 27 -11.78 -17.22 19.06
N ALA A 28 -12.36 -16.29 19.82
CA ALA A 28 -12.72 -14.96 19.31
C ALA A 28 -11.62 -13.89 19.47
N ALA A 29 -10.52 -14.20 20.16
CA ALA A 29 -9.50 -13.19 20.50
C ALA A 29 -8.30 -13.11 19.53
N LYS A 30 -8.30 -13.83 18.41
CA LYS A 30 -7.17 -13.85 17.46
C LYS A 30 -7.34 -12.95 16.22
N SER A 31 -8.32 -12.09 16.15
CA SER A 31 -8.69 -11.39 14.92
C SER A 31 -8.51 -9.87 14.91
N GLN A 32 -7.82 -9.29 15.87
CA GLN A 32 -7.57 -7.84 15.82
C GLN A 32 -6.13 -7.51 16.23
N GLN A 33 -5.19 -8.09 15.54
CA GLN A 33 -3.91 -7.41 15.40
C GLN A 33 -4.20 -6.26 14.46
N ALA A 34 -4.34 -5.05 15.00
CA ALA A 34 -4.52 -3.84 14.21
C ALA A 34 -3.38 -3.77 13.19
N LYS A 35 -3.71 -4.07 11.92
CA LYS A 35 -2.74 -4.05 10.84
C LYS A 35 -2.26 -2.61 10.77
N ARG A 36 -0.97 -2.37 11.04
CA ARG A 36 -0.42 -1.01 10.94
C ARG A 36 -0.71 -0.44 9.55
N PRO A 37 -1.03 0.84 9.43
CA PRO A 37 -1.20 1.48 8.13
C PRO A 37 0.02 1.27 7.25
N HIS A 38 -0.20 1.01 5.96
CA HIS A 38 0.89 0.97 4.98
C HIS A 38 1.45 2.38 4.78
N ARG A 39 2.74 2.52 4.85
CA ARG A 39 3.45 3.80 4.73
C ARG A 39 3.89 3.99 3.28
N ILE A 40 3.28 4.95 2.59
CA ILE A 40 3.57 5.28 1.19
C ILE A 40 4.47 6.51 1.16
N GLY A 41 5.70 6.35 0.69
CA GLY A 41 6.61 7.46 0.41
C GLY A 41 6.34 8.02 -0.98
N VAL A 42 6.12 9.32 -1.08
CA VAL A 42 5.88 10.01 -2.35
C VAL A 42 7.02 10.97 -2.63
N VAL A 43 7.70 10.80 -3.76
CA VAL A 43 8.69 11.74 -4.30
C VAL A 43 8.07 12.48 -5.47
N ASN A 44 7.93 13.79 -5.34
CA ASN A 44 7.34 14.65 -6.36
C ASN A 44 8.19 15.92 -6.53
N ASP A 45 8.37 16.38 -7.76
CA ASP A 45 9.11 17.60 -8.09
C ASP A 45 8.28 18.88 -7.99
N ALA A 46 7.00 18.76 -7.67
CA ALA A 46 6.09 19.89 -7.52
C ALA A 46 6.44 20.81 -6.33
N TRP A 47 5.78 21.96 -6.33
CA TRP A 47 5.94 23.01 -5.30
C TRP A 47 4.93 22.90 -4.16
N ALA A 48 3.87 22.08 -4.33
CA ALA A 48 2.75 22.06 -3.40
C ALA A 48 2.26 20.63 -3.13
N ALA A 49 1.77 20.43 -1.92
CA ALA A 49 1.25 19.16 -1.42
C ALA A 49 -0.02 18.66 -2.16
N ASN A 50 -0.78 19.56 -2.75
CA ASN A 50 -2.02 19.30 -3.48
C ASN A 50 -1.81 19.06 -4.99
N HIS A 51 -0.62 18.57 -5.37
CA HIS A 51 -0.37 18.26 -6.78
C HIS A 51 -1.36 17.20 -7.29
N PRO A 52 -1.93 17.38 -8.49
CA PRO A 52 -2.98 16.50 -9.03
C PRO A 52 -2.63 15.00 -9.01
N THR A 53 -1.35 14.66 -9.23
CA THR A 53 -0.88 13.26 -9.19
C THR A 53 -1.01 12.65 -7.78
N VAL A 54 -0.75 13.43 -6.74
CA VAL A 54 -0.88 12.98 -5.35
C VAL A 54 -2.35 12.85 -4.97
N GLU A 55 -3.15 13.82 -5.36
CA GLU A 55 -4.60 13.77 -5.13
C GLU A 55 -5.26 12.61 -5.89
N GLY A 56 -4.84 12.36 -7.12
CA GLY A 56 -5.28 11.20 -7.90
C GLY A 56 -4.91 9.87 -7.24
N LEU A 57 -3.69 9.74 -6.70
CA LEU A 57 -3.28 8.57 -5.93
C LEU A 57 -4.18 8.36 -4.71
N LYS A 58 -4.41 9.42 -3.92
CA LYS A 58 -5.28 9.37 -2.74
C LYS A 58 -6.71 9.01 -3.09
N ALA A 59 -7.25 9.59 -4.15
CA ALA A 59 -8.60 9.30 -4.64
C ALA A 59 -8.75 7.84 -5.06
N GLY A 60 -7.83 7.33 -5.88
CA GLY A 60 -7.86 5.93 -6.33
C GLY A 60 -7.75 4.93 -5.18
N LEU A 61 -6.89 5.20 -4.18
CA LEU A 61 -6.81 4.34 -3.00
C LEU A 61 -8.12 4.36 -2.19
N ARG A 62 -8.77 5.52 -2.07
CA ARG A 62 -10.07 5.64 -1.39
C ARG A 62 -11.17 4.87 -2.12
N GLU A 63 -11.20 4.89 -3.44
CA GLU A 63 -12.13 4.10 -4.26
C GLU A 63 -11.96 2.59 -4.04
N LEU A 64 -10.73 2.15 -3.72
CA LEU A 64 -10.42 0.78 -3.33
C LEU A 64 -10.72 0.47 -1.84
N GLY A 65 -11.30 1.41 -1.11
CA GLY A 65 -11.64 1.26 0.31
C GLY A 65 -10.46 1.44 1.27
N LEU A 66 -9.31 1.95 0.78
CA LEU A 66 -8.13 2.23 1.60
C LEU A 66 -8.13 3.69 2.04
N GLU A 67 -8.33 3.93 3.34
CA GLU A 67 -8.46 5.28 3.91
C GLU A 67 -7.15 5.75 4.54
N GLU A 68 -6.82 7.03 4.29
CA GLU A 68 -5.68 7.69 4.92
C GLU A 68 -5.86 7.76 6.44
N GLY A 69 -4.84 7.39 7.18
CA GLY A 69 -4.84 7.33 8.64
C GLY A 69 -5.30 5.98 9.22
N ARG A 70 -6.10 5.20 8.49
CA ARG A 70 -6.56 3.87 8.90
C ARG A 70 -5.76 2.76 8.21
N ASP A 71 -5.71 2.78 6.89
CA ASP A 71 -5.11 1.72 6.07
C ASP A 71 -3.79 2.14 5.44
N VAL A 72 -3.65 3.44 5.13
CA VAL A 72 -2.47 4.03 4.51
C VAL A 72 -2.06 5.33 5.19
N THR A 73 -0.77 5.64 5.18
CA THR A 73 -0.21 6.94 5.56
C THR A 73 0.76 7.41 4.48
N PHE A 74 0.76 8.72 4.19
CA PHE A 74 1.60 9.30 3.16
C PHE A 74 2.75 10.09 3.77
N HIS A 75 3.96 9.80 3.30
CA HIS A 75 5.18 10.54 3.58
C HIS A 75 5.59 11.26 2.29
N ILE A 76 5.04 12.45 2.08
CA ILE A 76 5.21 13.19 0.84
C ILE A 76 6.42 14.11 0.97
N ARG A 77 7.28 14.11 -0.04
CA ARG A 77 8.44 14.99 -0.17
C ARG A 77 8.42 15.67 -1.52
N PHE A 78 8.63 16.97 -1.50
CA PHE A 78 8.70 17.82 -2.69
C PHE A 78 10.12 18.30 -2.89
N THR A 79 10.63 18.20 -4.12
CA THR A 79 11.95 18.72 -4.46
C THR A 79 11.90 20.16 -4.98
N GLN A 80 10.71 20.73 -5.11
CA GLN A 80 10.49 22.12 -5.53
C GLN A 80 11.21 22.47 -6.84
N GLY A 81 11.15 21.57 -7.82
CA GLY A 81 11.83 21.74 -9.11
C GLY A 81 13.35 21.60 -9.03
N LYS A 82 13.91 21.07 -7.93
CA LYS A 82 15.35 20.84 -7.76
C LYS A 82 15.67 19.36 -7.93
N PRO A 83 16.00 18.90 -9.15
CA PRO A 83 16.26 17.49 -9.40
C PRO A 83 17.47 16.96 -8.62
N GLU A 84 18.43 17.81 -8.29
CA GLU A 84 19.60 17.49 -7.46
C GLU A 84 19.25 17.07 -6.03
N ALA A 85 18.10 17.50 -5.50
CA ALA A 85 17.63 17.10 -4.18
C ALA A 85 16.96 15.70 -4.16
N THR A 86 16.59 15.18 -5.33
CA THR A 86 15.81 13.94 -5.45
C THR A 86 16.50 12.71 -4.85
N PRO A 87 17.82 12.47 -5.06
CA PRO A 87 18.50 11.33 -4.46
C PRO A 87 18.49 11.36 -2.92
N ALA A 88 18.69 12.56 -2.33
CA ALA A 88 18.67 12.73 -0.87
C ALA A 88 17.28 12.45 -0.30
N VAL A 89 16.24 12.97 -0.95
CA VAL A 89 14.83 12.75 -0.59
C VAL A 89 14.45 11.26 -0.70
N ALA A 90 14.87 10.59 -1.77
CA ALA A 90 14.65 9.16 -1.92
C ALA A 90 15.31 8.36 -0.80
N ALA A 91 16.57 8.65 -0.47
CA ALA A 91 17.30 8.00 0.61
C ALA A 91 16.65 8.27 1.99
N GLU A 92 16.15 9.49 2.24
CA GLU A 92 15.40 9.83 3.46
C GLU A 92 14.15 8.96 3.62
N LEU A 93 13.34 8.81 2.58
CA LEU A 93 12.13 8.00 2.62
C LEU A 93 12.42 6.51 2.83
N VAL A 94 13.46 5.98 2.18
CA VAL A 94 13.95 4.61 2.42
C VAL A 94 14.34 4.43 3.89
N LYS A 95 15.12 5.36 4.46
CA LYS A 95 15.53 5.34 5.85
C LYS A 95 14.35 5.50 6.82
N ALA A 96 13.35 6.27 6.44
CA ALA A 96 12.12 6.43 7.22
C ALA A 96 11.29 5.14 7.30
N GLY A 97 11.63 4.10 6.53
CA GLY A 97 11.00 2.79 6.58
C GLY A 97 9.61 2.77 5.98
N VAL A 98 9.40 3.45 4.86
CA VAL A 98 8.17 3.34 4.07
C VAL A 98 8.02 1.93 3.50
N ASP A 99 6.80 1.51 3.21
CA ASP A 99 6.51 0.17 2.68
C ASP A 99 6.47 0.16 1.15
N LEU A 100 6.25 1.33 0.51
CA LEU A 100 6.17 1.53 -0.93
C LEU A 100 6.61 2.95 -1.26
N LEU A 101 7.23 3.12 -2.44
CA LEU A 101 7.58 4.43 -3.00
C LEU A 101 6.75 4.73 -4.25
N PHE A 102 6.21 5.93 -4.32
CA PHE A 102 5.47 6.45 -5.46
C PHE A 102 6.21 7.64 -6.07
N THR A 103 6.32 7.67 -7.39
CA THR A 103 7.03 8.71 -8.13
C THR A 103 6.19 9.21 -9.30
N SER A 104 6.30 10.49 -9.65
CA SER A 104 5.48 11.17 -10.66
C SER A 104 6.25 11.71 -11.84
N ASN A 105 7.50 11.31 -12.03
CA ASN A 105 8.30 11.61 -13.22
C ASN A 105 9.50 10.67 -13.36
N GLU A 106 10.19 10.77 -14.48
CA GLU A 106 11.34 9.93 -14.81
C GLU A 106 12.51 10.13 -13.84
N ALA A 107 12.91 11.38 -13.60
CA ALA A 107 14.07 11.70 -12.75
C ALA A 107 13.88 11.17 -11.32
N ALA A 108 12.70 11.38 -10.73
CA ALA A 108 12.36 10.85 -9.42
C ALA A 108 12.35 9.30 -9.41
N THR A 109 11.85 8.69 -10.47
CA THR A 109 11.80 7.23 -10.59
C THR A 109 13.21 6.62 -10.65
N LEU A 110 14.10 7.20 -11.45
CA LEU A 110 15.49 6.76 -11.54
C LEU A 110 16.24 6.94 -10.21
N ALA A 111 16.05 8.07 -9.54
CA ALA A 111 16.67 8.33 -8.25
C ALA A 111 16.19 7.35 -7.17
N VAL A 112 14.89 7.08 -7.12
CA VAL A 112 14.32 6.10 -6.19
C VAL A 112 14.80 4.68 -6.51
N LYS A 113 14.83 4.30 -7.79
CA LYS A 113 15.36 3.01 -8.24
C LYS A 113 16.83 2.80 -7.83
N ALA A 114 17.64 3.87 -7.89
CA ALA A 114 19.03 3.83 -7.42
C ALA A 114 19.12 3.70 -5.88
N ALA A 115 18.19 4.31 -5.14
CA ALA A 115 18.19 4.31 -3.68
C ALA A 115 17.74 2.97 -3.07
N THR A 116 16.94 2.16 -3.78
CA THR A 116 16.45 0.88 -3.28
C THR A 116 16.17 -0.13 -4.38
N GLN A 117 16.53 -1.39 -4.12
CA GLN A 117 16.16 -2.55 -4.95
C GLN A 117 15.18 -3.49 -4.23
N LYS A 118 14.76 -3.14 -3.03
CA LYS A 118 13.90 -4.00 -2.18
C LYS A 118 12.49 -3.46 -2.03
N LEU A 119 12.36 -2.13 -1.84
CA LEU A 119 11.05 -1.53 -1.68
C LEU A 119 10.33 -1.48 -3.02
N PRO A 120 9.04 -1.83 -3.08
CA PRO A 120 8.23 -1.64 -4.27
C PRO A 120 8.21 -0.17 -4.69
N VAL A 121 8.38 0.09 -5.97
CA VAL A 121 8.33 1.43 -6.57
C VAL A 121 7.24 1.45 -7.62
N VAL A 122 6.30 2.36 -7.47
CA VAL A 122 5.23 2.60 -8.46
C VAL A 122 5.45 3.97 -9.10
N PHE A 123 5.63 3.99 -10.39
CA PHE A 123 5.82 5.22 -11.13
C PHE A 123 4.60 5.61 -11.98
N THR A 124 4.48 6.90 -12.26
CA THR A 124 3.56 7.44 -13.26
C THR A 124 4.24 8.56 -14.04
N LEU A 125 3.66 8.96 -15.18
CA LEU A 125 4.16 10.06 -16.03
C LEU A 125 5.59 9.86 -16.54
N VAL A 126 6.02 8.62 -16.74
CA VAL A 126 7.25 8.31 -17.48
C VAL A 126 6.87 8.07 -18.94
N GLY A 127 7.49 8.78 -19.85
CA GLY A 127 7.17 8.74 -21.29
C GLY A 127 7.48 7.37 -21.90
N ASP A 128 8.75 7.02 -21.95
CA ASP A 128 9.24 5.71 -22.37
C ASP A 128 10.10 5.09 -21.24
N PRO A 129 9.52 4.24 -20.41
CA PRO A 129 10.23 3.68 -19.28
C PRO A 129 11.30 2.63 -19.67
N ILE A 130 11.29 2.11 -20.89
CA ILE A 130 12.32 1.19 -21.39
C ILE A 130 13.55 2.00 -21.79
N THR A 131 13.39 2.98 -22.67
CA THR A 131 14.49 3.86 -23.12
C THR A 131 15.08 4.64 -21.96
N ALA A 132 14.28 5.08 -21.01
CA ALA A 132 14.73 5.71 -19.77
C ALA A 132 15.46 4.75 -18.81
N GLY A 133 15.47 3.45 -19.07
CA GLY A 133 16.11 2.46 -18.19
C GLY A 133 15.38 2.23 -16.86
N VAL A 134 14.13 2.67 -16.75
CA VAL A 134 13.28 2.46 -15.57
C VAL A 134 12.90 0.99 -15.43
N VAL A 135 12.46 0.38 -16.54
CA VAL A 135 12.12 -1.04 -16.62
C VAL A 135 12.77 -1.69 -17.84
N THR A 136 12.86 -3.01 -17.86
CA THR A 136 13.44 -3.75 -19.00
C THR A 136 12.40 -4.10 -20.07
N GLN A 137 11.15 -4.23 -19.68
CA GLN A 137 10.01 -4.52 -20.57
C GLN A 137 8.68 -4.10 -19.90
N LEU A 138 7.68 -3.75 -20.71
CA LEU A 138 6.41 -3.24 -20.19
C LEU A 138 5.55 -4.34 -19.56
N ALA A 139 5.42 -5.48 -20.21
CA ALA A 139 4.55 -6.57 -19.76
C ALA A 139 5.02 -7.24 -18.47
N ARG A 140 6.33 -7.28 -18.26
CA ARG A 140 6.97 -7.83 -17.06
C ARG A 140 8.16 -6.95 -16.70
N PRO A 141 7.93 -5.85 -15.97
CA PRO A 141 8.97 -4.83 -15.71
C PRO A 141 10.25 -5.37 -15.09
N GLY A 142 10.15 -6.49 -14.38
CA GLY A 142 11.27 -7.09 -13.64
C GLY A 142 11.66 -6.24 -12.41
N GLY A 143 12.25 -6.90 -11.41
CA GLY A 143 12.69 -6.21 -10.19
C GLY A 143 11.54 -5.65 -9.35
N ASN A 144 11.80 -4.53 -8.68
CA ASN A 144 10.89 -3.90 -7.70
C ASN A 144 10.15 -2.69 -8.26
N VAL A 145 10.26 -2.38 -9.55
CA VAL A 145 9.69 -1.16 -10.18
C VAL A 145 8.56 -1.53 -11.12
N THR A 146 7.42 -0.89 -10.98
CA THR A 146 6.24 -1.01 -11.87
C THR A 146 5.54 0.33 -12.00
N GLY A 147 4.65 0.49 -12.96
CA GLY A 147 3.91 1.74 -13.08
C GLY A 147 3.15 1.90 -14.38
N ILE A 148 2.75 3.14 -14.66
CA ILE A 148 1.97 3.53 -15.82
C ILE A 148 2.80 4.49 -16.67
N SER A 149 3.10 4.07 -17.91
CA SER A 149 3.71 4.93 -18.92
C SER A 149 2.69 5.90 -19.51
N SER A 150 3.10 7.12 -19.79
CA SER A 150 2.27 8.08 -20.52
C SER A 150 2.26 7.88 -22.04
N LEU A 151 3.23 7.11 -22.59
CA LEU A 151 3.43 6.90 -24.03
C LEU A 151 3.33 8.18 -24.88
N GLY A 152 3.66 9.32 -24.25
CA GLY A 152 3.49 10.63 -24.86
C GLY A 152 4.26 10.82 -26.15
N SER A 153 5.50 10.31 -26.19
CA SER A 153 6.39 10.38 -27.38
C SER A 153 5.80 9.67 -28.60
N ASP A 154 5.15 8.51 -28.41
CA ASP A 154 4.63 7.69 -29.49
C ASP A 154 3.28 8.20 -30.03
N LEU A 155 2.53 8.90 -29.19
CA LEU A 155 1.22 9.42 -29.53
C LEU A 155 1.24 10.85 -30.10
N MET A 156 2.29 11.62 -29.84
CA MET A 156 2.38 13.02 -30.30
C MET A 156 2.32 13.17 -31.84
N PRO A 157 3.06 12.40 -32.66
CA PRO A 157 2.93 12.48 -34.09
C PRO A 157 1.49 12.26 -34.59
N LYS A 158 0.83 11.21 -34.07
CA LYS A 158 -0.56 10.89 -34.42
C LYS A 158 -1.56 11.95 -34.00
N ARG A 159 -1.33 12.61 -32.87
CA ARG A 159 -2.17 13.75 -32.42
C ARG A 159 -2.04 14.95 -33.30
N VAL A 160 -0.85 15.21 -33.83
CA VAL A 160 -0.60 16.31 -34.78
C VAL A 160 -1.24 15.99 -36.12
N GLU A 161 -1.11 14.77 -36.64
CA GLU A 161 -1.76 14.35 -37.89
C GLU A 161 -3.29 14.60 -37.86
N CYS A 162 -3.98 14.23 -36.75
CA CYS A 162 -5.42 14.48 -36.60
C CYS A 162 -5.83 15.97 -36.57
N TRP A 163 -4.89 16.91 -36.51
CA TRP A 163 -5.18 18.35 -36.54
C TRP A 163 -5.18 18.93 -37.95
N PHE A 164 -4.62 18.19 -38.93
CA PHE A 164 -4.48 18.61 -40.32
C PHE A 164 -5.44 17.92 -41.29
N ASP A 165 -6.23 16.93 -40.79
CA ASP A 165 -7.34 16.27 -41.48
C ASP A 165 -8.68 16.96 -41.11
#